data_a34e714360cd2d90d7431dc683a3e367
#
_entry.id   a34e714360cd2d90d7431dc683a3e367
#
_cell.length_a   1.000
_cell.length_b   1.000
_cell.length_c   1.000
_cell.angle_alpha   90.00
_cell.angle_beta   90.00
_cell.angle_gamma   90.00
#
_symmetry.space_group_name_H-M   'P 1'
#
loop_
_entity.id
_entity.type
_entity.pdbx_description
1 polymer ?
#
loop_
_entity_poly.entity_id
_entity_poly.type
_entity_poly.pdbx_seq_one_letter_code
_entity_poly.pdbx_strand_id
1 'polypeptide(L)'
;MRRETRRTGVFTRRALITMGAQVAMLGGLGVRLWQVQVANGARYATLAEENRVSARLIAPPRGRILDRFGEVLAGSRLNWRALLIAEQTADVSGTLDTFSRIVPLADHERARIAREVQRHRRFIPVMVREFLTWDDMAAIEVNAPDLPGILVDVGTTRMYPFAEQLAHVVGYVAPPNEADVADDPGLALPGIRVGKAGIEKTHDHALRGRAGAVQLEVNALGRVIRELDRDEGVAGEEVRLTIDAGLQQSLLARLADDEAASAVVLDCRNGEVLAMASKPSFDPSLFNAGVSQAQWNDWSRDKRTPLLNRAIAGVYAPGSTIKMAVALAALESRIVSPSDTVFCPGYFDLGDARFHCWREGGHGTLDLRGGIKNSCDVYFYETARRIGIDRIAAMGHRLGLGTELAIDLPGARTGLMPTREWGNAQGHHWSLGDTVVSGIGQGYIQVTPLQLATYAARVATGRAVEPHLTRRLAGTLQPGSQPSAWPDLDLSDKALHVVREGMWAVVNEPGGTAPAAKLPDTRWQMAGKTGSAQVRRVSREQRESGTFDSSKLPWEYRPHALFVAYAPYDAPRYALSVVVEHGNAGAAAAAPIARDVMLDALQRDPGSRDDKPTAQVALRESPR
;
A
#
# COMPACT_ATOMS: atom_id res chain seq x y z
N MET A 1 105.24 -22.74 -10.45
CA MET A 1 104.49 -22.32 -11.68
C MET A 1 103.36 -23.23 -12.13
N ARG A 2 103.35 -24.55 -11.92
CA ARG A 2 102.17 -25.40 -12.38
C ARG A 2 100.89 -25.37 -11.52
N ARG A 3 100.92 -24.79 -10.32
CA ARG A 3 99.70 -24.67 -9.45
C ARG A 3 98.88 -23.37 -9.67
N GLU A 4 99.49 -22.32 -10.13
CA GLU A 4 98.81 -21.03 -10.39
C GLU A 4 97.96 -21.04 -11.70
N THR A 5 98.51 -21.67 -12.74
CA THR A 5 97.80 -21.81 -14.04
C THR A 5 96.56 -22.67 -13.96
N ARG A 6 96.46 -23.59 -13.00
CA ARG A 6 95.24 -24.38 -12.78
C ARG A 6 94.16 -23.58 -12.02
N ARG A 7 94.55 -22.69 -11.12
CA ARG A 7 93.60 -21.82 -10.38
C ARG A 7 93.00 -20.76 -11.31
N THR A 8 93.76 -20.11 -12.13
CA THR A 8 93.26 -19.11 -13.11
C THR A 8 92.31 -19.74 -14.12
N GLY A 9 92.55 -20.94 -14.61
CA GLY A 9 91.64 -21.64 -15.52
C GLY A 9 90.29 -22.03 -14.89
N VAL A 10 90.29 -22.32 -13.61
CA VAL A 10 88.99 -22.58 -12.87
C VAL A 10 88.22 -21.32 -12.64
N PHE A 11 88.88 -20.22 -12.31
CA PHE A 11 88.22 -18.90 -12.14
C PHE A 11 87.66 -18.37 -13.48
N THR A 12 88.44 -18.54 -14.60
CA THR A 12 87.98 -18.12 -15.93
C THR A 12 86.79 -18.97 -16.41
N ARG A 13 86.80 -20.30 -16.14
CA ARG A 13 85.66 -21.16 -16.48
C ARG A 13 84.38 -20.77 -15.67
N ARG A 14 84.53 -20.49 -14.39
CA ARG A 14 83.39 -20.04 -13.54
C ARG A 14 82.92 -18.70 -14.00
N ALA A 15 83.81 -17.77 -14.33
CA ALA A 15 83.40 -16.43 -14.83
C ALA A 15 82.70 -16.55 -16.20
N LEU A 16 83.16 -17.47 -17.10
CA LEU A 16 82.47 -17.71 -18.37
C LEU A 16 81.10 -18.35 -18.20
N ILE A 17 80.93 -19.27 -17.23
CA ILE A 17 79.62 -19.88 -16.93
C ILE A 17 78.65 -18.85 -16.33
N THR A 18 79.11 -18.01 -15.38
CA THR A 18 78.30 -16.98 -14.79
C THR A 18 77.92 -15.90 -15.82
N MET A 19 78.81 -15.50 -16.67
CA MET A 19 78.56 -14.56 -17.76
C MET A 19 77.62 -15.15 -18.81
N GLY A 20 77.76 -16.43 -19.16
CA GLY A 20 76.85 -17.16 -20.04
C GLY A 20 75.45 -17.26 -19.45
N ALA A 21 75.35 -17.57 -18.15
CA ALA A 21 74.06 -17.58 -17.45
C ALA A 21 73.40 -16.19 -17.40
N GLN A 22 74.18 -15.12 -17.18
CA GLN A 22 73.65 -13.73 -17.20
C GLN A 22 73.16 -13.31 -18.59
N VAL A 23 73.92 -13.66 -19.64
CA VAL A 23 73.55 -13.39 -21.05
C VAL A 23 72.30 -14.18 -21.42
N ALA A 24 72.15 -15.45 -21.01
CA ALA A 24 70.95 -16.23 -21.23
C ALA A 24 69.75 -15.69 -20.48
N MET A 25 69.96 -15.22 -19.24
CA MET A 25 68.87 -14.55 -18.43
C MET A 25 68.43 -13.23 -19.04
N LEU A 26 69.37 -12.38 -19.46
CA LEU A 26 69.10 -11.12 -20.15
C LEU A 26 68.44 -11.38 -21.52
N GLY A 27 68.84 -12.38 -22.24
CA GLY A 27 68.24 -12.82 -23.50
C GLY A 27 66.78 -13.28 -23.28
N GLY A 28 66.55 -14.08 -22.24
CA GLY A 28 65.23 -14.55 -21.85
C GLY A 28 64.31 -13.37 -21.42
N LEU A 29 64.86 -12.43 -20.65
CA LEU A 29 64.15 -11.18 -20.30
C LEU A 29 63.83 -10.32 -21.53
N GLY A 30 64.77 -10.19 -22.47
CA GLY A 30 64.58 -9.47 -23.73
C GLY A 30 63.47 -10.10 -24.59
N VAL A 31 63.47 -11.42 -24.72
CA VAL A 31 62.41 -12.16 -25.42
C VAL A 31 61.06 -11.98 -24.73
N ARG A 32 61.03 -12.04 -23.40
CA ARG A 32 59.80 -11.82 -22.64
C ARG A 32 59.28 -10.40 -22.76
N LEU A 33 60.14 -9.39 -22.71
CA LEU A 33 59.80 -7.99 -22.94
C LEU A 33 59.26 -7.79 -24.37
N TRP A 34 59.91 -8.34 -25.37
CA TRP A 34 59.44 -8.29 -26.75
C TRP A 34 58.07 -8.94 -26.91
N GLN A 35 57.86 -10.13 -26.28
CA GLN A 35 56.59 -10.83 -26.31
C GLN A 35 55.44 -10.01 -25.64
N VAL A 36 55.71 -9.34 -24.51
CA VAL A 36 54.72 -8.56 -23.79
C VAL A 36 54.45 -7.22 -24.49
N GLN A 37 55.53 -6.52 -24.97
CA GLN A 37 55.38 -5.15 -25.50
C GLN A 37 55.07 -5.09 -26.99
N VAL A 38 55.53 -6.08 -27.77
CA VAL A 38 55.39 -6.09 -29.23
C VAL A 38 54.38 -7.14 -29.69
N ALA A 39 54.64 -8.43 -29.38
CA ALA A 39 53.77 -9.49 -29.88
C ALA A 39 52.35 -9.47 -29.28
N ASN A 40 52.22 -9.14 -27.98
CA ASN A 40 50.97 -9.06 -27.28
C ASN A 40 50.66 -7.62 -26.79
N GLY A 41 51.37 -6.61 -27.30
CA GLY A 41 51.26 -5.22 -26.83
C GLY A 41 49.84 -4.66 -26.92
N ALA A 42 49.18 -4.87 -28.04
CA ALA A 42 47.79 -4.44 -28.22
C ALA A 42 46.84 -5.09 -27.18
N ARG A 43 46.99 -6.38 -26.92
CA ARG A 43 46.20 -7.10 -25.93
C ARG A 43 46.43 -6.58 -24.50
N TYR A 44 47.70 -6.37 -24.14
CA TYR A 44 47.99 -5.82 -22.81
C TYR A 44 47.64 -4.34 -22.67
N ALA A 45 47.67 -3.56 -23.75
CA ALA A 45 47.17 -2.19 -23.77
C ALA A 45 45.67 -2.18 -23.54
N THR A 46 44.89 -3.03 -24.22
CA THR A 46 43.44 -3.16 -23.97
C THR A 46 43.14 -3.58 -22.54
N LEU A 47 43.83 -4.60 -22.01
CA LEU A 47 43.66 -5.04 -20.62
C LEU A 47 44.04 -3.94 -19.60
N ALA A 48 45.06 -3.12 -19.91
CA ALA A 48 45.47 -2.01 -19.07
C ALA A 48 44.40 -0.88 -19.10
N GLU A 49 43.82 -0.63 -20.26
CA GLU A 49 42.74 0.34 -20.43
C GLU A 49 41.47 -0.15 -19.72
N GLU A 50 41.09 -1.42 -19.88
CA GLU A 50 39.96 -2.04 -19.17
C GLU A 50 40.14 -2.02 -17.65
N ASN A 51 41.37 -2.20 -17.14
CA ASN A 51 41.68 -2.13 -15.72
C ASN A 51 41.77 -0.66 -15.19
N ARG A 52 41.93 0.32 -16.06
CA ARG A 52 42.04 1.74 -15.73
C ARG A 52 40.69 2.41 -15.59
N VAL A 53 39.66 1.93 -16.31
CA VAL A 53 38.31 2.50 -16.31
C VAL A 53 37.36 1.61 -15.51
N SER A 54 36.79 2.14 -14.44
CA SER A 54 35.75 1.48 -13.66
C SER A 54 34.42 2.20 -13.88
N ALA A 55 33.41 1.48 -14.35
CA ALA A 55 32.06 2.01 -14.44
C ALA A 55 31.34 1.80 -13.10
N ARG A 56 30.89 2.91 -12.48
CA ARG A 56 30.06 2.90 -11.28
C ARG A 56 28.67 3.37 -11.65
N LEU A 57 27.66 2.56 -11.40
CA LEU A 57 26.28 2.95 -11.60
C LEU A 57 25.81 3.88 -10.46
N ILE A 58 24.98 4.84 -10.82
CA ILE A 58 24.40 5.83 -9.90
C ILE A 58 22.89 5.58 -9.80
N ALA A 59 22.40 5.47 -8.57
CA ALA A 59 20.95 5.40 -8.35
C ALA A 59 20.30 6.76 -8.66
N PRO A 60 19.28 6.81 -9.53
CA PRO A 60 18.59 8.04 -9.85
C PRO A 60 17.76 8.53 -8.67
N PRO A 61 17.45 9.82 -8.57
CA PRO A 61 16.49 10.32 -7.59
C PRO A 61 15.12 9.70 -7.82
N ARG A 62 14.53 9.09 -6.77
CA ARG A 62 13.19 8.52 -6.84
C ARG A 62 12.13 9.62 -6.93
N GLY A 63 11.17 9.48 -7.84
CA GLY A 63 10.09 10.42 -8.09
C GLY A 63 9.23 10.68 -6.83
N ARG A 64 8.59 11.83 -6.79
CA ARG A 64 7.72 12.22 -5.68
C ARG A 64 6.33 11.63 -5.85
N ILE A 65 5.66 11.35 -4.73
CA ILE A 65 4.23 11.07 -4.68
C ILE A 65 3.58 12.28 -4.03
N LEU A 66 2.62 12.87 -4.72
CA LEU A 66 1.92 14.08 -4.30
C LEU A 66 0.44 13.79 -4.08
N ASP A 67 -0.20 14.57 -3.22
CA ASP A 67 -1.65 14.64 -3.14
C ASP A 67 -2.24 15.36 -4.37
N ARG A 68 -3.57 15.48 -4.43
CA ARG A 68 -4.26 16.12 -5.54
C ARG A 68 -3.90 17.61 -5.73
N PHE A 69 -3.43 18.28 -4.69
CA PHE A 69 -3.08 19.70 -4.69
C PHE A 69 -1.58 19.98 -4.76
N GLY A 70 -0.75 18.91 -4.84
CA GLY A 70 0.71 19.00 -4.95
C GLY A 70 1.44 18.96 -3.61
N GLU A 71 0.77 18.61 -2.52
CA GLU A 71 1.42 18.36 -1.23
C GLU A 71 2.20 17.04 -1.26
N VAL A 72 3.41 17.03 -0.72
CA VAL A 72 4.31 15.88 -0.78
C VAL A 72 3.88 14.80 0.20
N LEU A 73 3.43 13.65 -0.33
CA LEU A 73 3.07 12.46 0.45
C LEU A 73 4.27 11.52 0.62
N ALA A 74 5.11 11.41 -0.40
CA ALA A 74 6.42 10.77 -0.32
C ALA A 74 7.43 11.51 -1.17
N GLY A 75 8.60 11.74 -0.58
CA GLY A 75 9.72 12.43 -1.22
C GLY A 75 11.04 11.76 -0.88
N SER A 76 12.14 12.40 -1.25
CA SER A 76 13.48 11.95 -0.89
C SER A 76 14.24 13.10 -0.23
N ARG A 77 14.99 12.80 0.83
CA ARG A 77 15.90 13.75 1.47
C ARG A 77 17.33 13.24 1.38
N LEU A 78 18.27 14.14 1.33
CA LEU A 78 19.69 13.81 1.42
C LEU A 78 20.00 13.12 2.74
N ASN A 79 20.91 12.18 2.69
CA ASN A 79 21.30 11.34 3.81
C ASN A 79 22.78 11.02 3.69
N TRP A 80 23.56 11.23 4.74
CA TRP A 80 24.93 10.74 4.83
C TRP A 80 24.93 9.28 5.27
N ARG A 81 25.80 8.52 4.63
CA ARG A 81 25.93 7.09 4.87
C ARG A 81 27.40 6.67 4.87
N ALA A 82 27.75 5.72 5.72
CA ALA A 82 29.06 5.07 5.70
C ALA A 82 29.01 3.79 4.87
N LEU A 83 29.92 3.67 3.94
CA LEU A 83 30.13 2.50 3.10
C LEU A 83 31.47 1.87 3.42
N LEU A 84 31.58 0.54 3.30
CA LEU A 84 32.81 -0.22 3.43
C LEU A 84 33.20 -0.85 2.08
N ILE A 85 34.40 -0.55 1.59
CA ILE A 85 35.02 -1.22 0.47
C ILE A 85 36.01 -2.24 1.02
N ALA A 86 35.63 -3.50 1.06
CA ALA A 86 36.40 -4.56 1.70
C ALA A 86 37.79 -4.79 1.08
N GLU A 87 38.01 -4.40 -0.17
CA GLU A 87 39.31 -4.45 -0.83
C GLU A 87 40.31 -3.44 -0.27
N GLN A 88 39.85 -2.35 0.28
CA GLN A 88 40.67 -1.24 0.79
C GLN A 88 41.08 -1.43 2.26
N THR A 89 40.69 -2.53 2.90
CA THR A 89 41.11 -2.91 4.24
C THR A 89 41.67 -4.32 4.29
N ALA A 90 42.76 -4.50 5.04
CA ALA A 90 43.33 -5.83 5.31
C ALA A 90 42.53 -6.61 6.37
N ASP A 91 41.87 -5.89 7.28
CA ASP A 91 41.08 -6.46 8.38
C ASP A 91 39.72 -5.73 8.47
N VAL A 92 38.69 -6.32 7.87
CA VAL A 92 37.33 -5.83 7.92
C VAL A 92 36.79 -5.77 9.36
N SER A 93 37.11 -6.78 10.19
CA SER A 93 36.61 -6.84 11.57
C SER A 93 37.20 -5.71 12.42
N GLY A 94 38.54 -5.53 12.35
CA GLY A 94 39.22 -4.45 13.07
C GLY A 94 38.78 -3.07 12.62
N THR A 95 38.52 -2.87 11.32
CA THR A 95 37.96 -1.60 10.81
C THR A 95 36.57 -1.34 11.39
N LEU A 96 35.68 -2.36 11.42
CA LEU A 96 34.33 -2.22 12.02
C LEU A 96 34.38 -2.02 13.53
N ASP A 97 35.37 -2.59 14.23
CA ASP A 97 35.57 -2.35 15.66
C ASP A 97 35.99 -0.90 15.94
N THR A 98 36.87 -0.35 15.10
CA THR A 98 37.28 1.06 15.18
C THR A 98 36.11 1.99 14.84
N PHE A 99 35.37 1.69 13.76
CA PHE A 99 34.16 2.44 13.39
C PHE A 99 33.12 2.45 14.51
N SER A 100 32.90 1.30 15.16
CA SER A 100 31.91 1.17 16.23
C SER A 100 32.22 1.96 17.51
N ARG A 101 33.46 2.37 17.70
CA ARG A 101 33.84 3.30 18.79
C ARG A 101 33.42 4.73 18.49
N ILE A 102 33.29 5.09 17.23
CA ILE A 102 32.87 6.42 16.75
C ILE A 102 31.36 6.46 16.60
N VAL A 103 30.81 5.51 15.82
CA VAL A 103 29.37 5.34 15.59
C VAL A 103 28.99 3.92 16.01
N PRO A 104 28.26 3.76 17.12
CA PRO A 104 27.92 2.44 17.67
C PRO A 104 27.16 1.56 16.66
N LEU A 105 27.62 0.32 16.47
CA LEU A 105 26.97 -0.70 15.65
C LEU A 105 26.41 -1.81 16.56
N ALA A 106 25.15 -2.15 16.36
CA ALA A 106 24.54 -3.28 17.05
C ALA A 106 25.05 -4.62 16.46
N ASP A 107 24.99 -5.71 17.25
CA ASP A 107 25.49 -7.03 16.82
C ASP A 107 24.83 -7.54 15.55
N HIS A 108 23.52 -7.30 15.36
CA HIS A 108 22.79 -7.69 14.16
C HIS A 108 23.24 -6.91 12.91
N GLU A 109 23.64 -5.64 13.05
CA GLU A 109 24.19 -4.81 11.96
C GLU A 109 25.55 -5.34 11.54
N ARG A 110 26.42 -5.64 12.51
CA ARG A 110 27.72 -6.28 12.25
C ARG A 110 27.59 -7.62 11.52
N ALA A 111 26.64 -8.46 11.98
CA ALA A 111 26.37 -9.75 11.32
C ALA A 111 25.83 -9.57 9.89
N ARG A 112 25.04 -8.53 9.63
CA ARG A 112 24.57 -8.17 8.28
C ARG A 112 25.75 -7.77 7.40
N ILE A 113 26.57 -6.81 7.85
CA ILE A 113 27.74 -6.32 7.11
C ILE A 113 28.68 -7.47 6.75
N ALA A 114 28.97 -8.35 7.71
CA ALA A 114 29.83 -9.51 7.47
C ALA A 114 29.30 -10.45 6.39
N ARG A 115 27.99 -10.72 6.41
CA ARG A 115 27.32 -11.53 5.35
C ARG A 115 27.38 -10.85 3.98
N GLU A 116 27.13 -9.54 3.91
CA GLU A 116 27.17 -8.78 2.66
C GLU A 116 28.59 -8.73 2.08
N VAL A 117 29.62 -8.52 2.91
CA VAL A 117 31.04 -8.58 2.49
C VAL A 117 31.41 -9.94 1.90
N GLN A 118 30.85 -11.04 2.44
CA GLN A 118 31.09 -12.40 1.91
C GLN A 118 30.32 -12.66 0.60
N ARG A 119 29.15 -12.08 0.41
CA ARG A 119 28.31 -12.28 -0.78
C ARG A 119 28.76 -11.47 -1.99
N HIS A 120 29.31 -10.30 -1.77
CA HIS A 120 29.71 -9.38 -2.83
C HIS A 120 31.22 -9.47 -3.15
N ARG A 121 31.59 -9.06 -4.37
CA ARG A 121 33.00 -8.88 -4.71
C ARG A 121 33.60 -7.78 -3.83
N ARG A 122 34.86 -7.93 -3.41
CA ARG A 122 35.48 -7.05 -2.39
C ARG A 122 35.57 -5.58 -2.76
N PHE A 123 35.49 -5.23 -4.03
CA PHE A 123 35.48 -3.85 -4.51
C PHE A 123 34.08 -3.19 -4.48
N ILE A 124 33.00 -3.97 -4.29
CA ILE A 124 31.64 -3.44 -4.19
C ILE A 124 31.46 -2.83 -2.80
N PRO A 125 31.06 -1.54 -2.71
CA PRO A 125 30.79 -0.92 -1.43
C PRO A 125 29.63 -1.62 -0.70
N VAL A 126 29.82 -1.92 0.57
CA VAL A 126 28.81 -2.50 1.47
C VAL A 126 28.34 -1.42 2.42
N MET A 127 27.03 -1.30 2.62
CA MET A 127 26.42 -0.35 3.54
C MET A 127 26.76 -0.70 5.00
N VAL A 128 27.46 0.19 5.68
CA VAL A 128 27.79 0.06 7.11
C VAL A 128 26.67 0.70 7.93
N ARG A 129 26.44 2.00 7.73
CA ARG A 129 25.46 2.79 8.46
C ARG A 129 24.79 3.80 7.57
N GLU A 130 23.47 3.92 7.65
CA GLU A 130 22.68 5.01 7.07
C GLU A 130 22.28 6.02 8.16
N PHE A 131 21.79 7.17 7.71
CA PHE A 131 21.29 8.23 8.61
C PHE A 131 22.34 8.77 9.59
N LEU A 132 23.55 8.97 9.09
CA LEU A 132 24.59 9.65 9.87
C LEU A 132 24.16 11.09 10.13
N THR A 133 24.35 11.54 11.36
CA THR A 133 24.25 12.95 11.70
C THR A 133 25.46 13.71 11.15
N TRP A 134 25.39 15.04 11.15
CA TRP A 134 26.55 15.85 10.80
C TRP A 134 27.75 15.55 11.69
N ASP A 135 27.52 15.37 13.01
CA ASP A 135 28.56 15.05 13.99
C ASP A 135 29.17 13.66 13.72
N ASP A 136 28.35 12.67 13.42
CA ASP A 136 28.84 11.32 13.04
C ASP A 136 29.72 11.40 11.78
N MET A 137 29.25 12.11 10.76
CA MET A 137 29.99 12.29 9.50
C MET A 137 31.32 12.99 9.76
N ALA A 138 31.32 14.09 10.48
CA ALA A 138 32.53 14.82 10.82
C ALA A 138 33.51 13.96 11.64
N ALA A 139 33.00 13.19 12.62
CA ALA A 139 33.81 12.29 13.43
C ALA A 139 34.44 11.18 12.58
N ILE A 140 33.70 10.59 11.61
CA ILE A 140 34.24 9.58 10.68
C ILE A 140 35.33 10.20 9.81
N GLU A 141 35.10 11.38 9.21
CA GLU A 141 36.08 12.03 8.34
C GLU A 141 37.36 12.43 9.08
N VAL A 142 37.28 12.91 10.31
CA VAL A 142 38.45 13.23 11.16
C VAL A 142 39.27 11.97 11.44
N ASN A 143 38.63 10.82 11.63
CA ASN A 143 39.27 9.54 11.92
C ASN A 143 39.51 8.69 10.66
N ALA A 144 39.32 9.22 9.45
CA ALA A 144 39.47 8.49 8.19
C ALA A 144 40.81 7.74 8.04
N PRO A 145 41.97 8.23 8.54
CA PRO A 145 43.22 7.48 8.48
C PRO A 145 43.17 6.16 9.24
N ASP A 146 42.39 6.05 10.31
CA ASP A 146 42.24 4.85 11.15
C ASP A 146 41.07 3.95 10.71
N LEU A 147 40.38 4.35 9.64
CA LEU A 147 39.21 3.67 9.09
C LEU A 147 39.45 3.21 7.64
N PRO A 148 40.46 2.36 7.35
CA PRO A 148 40.77 1.94 5.99
C PRO A 148 39.56 1.25 5.37
N GLY A 149 39.19 1.70 4.15
CA GLY A 149 38.04 1.17 3.40
C GLY A 149 36.68 1.73 3.78
N ILE A 150 36.58 2.57 4.82
CA ILE A 150 35.35 3.32 5.10
C ILE A 150 35.32 4.59 4.25
N LEU A 151 34.16 4.83 3.65
CA LEU A 151 33.87 6.00 2.80
C LEU A 151 32.56 6.62 3.28
N VAL A 152 32.55 7.93 3.51
CA VAL A 152 31.31 8.68 3.67
C VAL A 152 30.78 9.04 2.29
N ASP A 153 29.54 8.74 2.04
CA ASP A 153 28.84 8.98 0.79
C ASP A 153 27.53 9.71 1.04
N VAL A 154 27.09 10.50 0.07
CA VAL A 154 25.79 11.19 0.11
C VAL A 154 24.80 10.38 -0.70
N GLY A 155 23.80 9.87 0.00
CA GLY A 155 22.69 9.16 -0.62
C GLY A 155 21.37 9.91 -0.47
N THR A 156 20.30 9.25 -0.85
CA THR A 156 18.93 9.72 -0.60
C THR A 156 18.16 8.70 0.20
N THR A 157 17.32 9.19 1.09
CA THR A 157 16.39 8.39 1.89
C THR A 157 14.97 8.78 1.58
N ARG A 158 14.09 7.78 1.46
CA ARG A 158 12.67 8.00 1.26
C ARG A 158 12.05 8.61 2.53
N MET A 159 11.24 9.63 2.36
CA MET A 159 10.57 10.37 3.43
C MET A 159 9.06 10.31 3.22
N TYR A 160 8.34 10.09 4.32
CA TYR A 160 6.87 10.01 4.36
C TYR A 160 6.34 11.02 5.39
N PRO A 161 6.06 12.27 4.99
CA PRO A 161 5.69 13.35 5.92
C PRO A 161 4.43 13.05 6.74
N PHE A 162 3.53 12.24 6.21
CA PHE A 162 2.29 11.84 6.86
C PHE A 162 2.38 10.51 7.62
N ALA A 163 3.56 9.88 7.62
CA ALA A 163 3.85 8.66 8.37
C ALA A 163 2.70 7.63 8.34
N GLU A 164 2.16 7.27 9.50
CA GLU A 164 1.09 6.26 9.65
C GLU A 164 -0.22 6.65 8.94
N GLN A 165 -0.44 7.96 8.71
CA GLN A 165 -1.72 8.46 8.19
C GLN A 165 -1.97 8.03 6.73
N LEU A 166 -0.91 7.78 5.97
CA LEU A 166 -0.98 7.42 4.55
C LEU A 166 -0.24 6.12 4.22
N ALA A 167 0.27 5.38 5.21
CA ALA A 167 1.06 4.18 5.00
C ALA A 167 0.36 3.15 4.10
N HIS A 168 -0.94 2.94 4.29
CA HIS A 168 -1.72 1.97 3.51
C HIS A 168 -2.03 2.43 2.07
N VAL A 169 -1.95 3.74 1.78
CA VAL A 169 -2.12 4.30 0.44
C VAL A 169 -0.79 4.40 -0.27
N VAL A 170 0.15 5.14 0.32
CA VAL A 170 1.47 5.38 -0.27
C VAL A 170 2.30 4.10 -0.29
N GLY A 171 2.23 3.31 0.77
CA GLY A 171 3.06 2.13 0.94
C GLY A 171 4.45 2.49 1.44
N TYR A 172 5.41 1.64 1.15
CA TYR A 172 6.81 1.82 1.57
C TYR A 172 7.79 1.22 0.57
N VAL A 173 9.03 1.67 0.66
CA VAL A 173 10.16 1.10 -0.05
C VAL A 173 11.04 0.31 0.90
N ALA A 174 11.71 -0.73 0.39
CA ALA A 174 12.68 -1.51 1.13
C ALA A 174 13.85 -1.91 0.21
N PRO A 175 14.97 -2.39 0.76
CA PRO A 175 16.03 -3.00 -0.05
C PRO A 175 15.47 -4.13 -0.92
N PRO A 176 15.97 -4.30 -2.16
CA PRO A 176 15.57 -5.41 -3.02
C PRO A 176 15.93 -6.74 -2.38
N ASN A 177 15.08 -7.74 -2.57
CA ASN A 177 15.35 -9.12 -2.19
C ASN A 177 15.98 -9.90 -3.36
N GLU A 178 16.32 -11.17 -3.16
CA GLU A 178 16.96 -12.02 -4.19
C GLU A 178 16.06 -12.19 -5.44
N ALA A 179 14.75 -12.26 -5.27
CA ALA A 179 13.80 -12.36 -6.39
C ALA A 179 13.75 -11.06 -7.21
N ASP A 180 13.71 -9.90 -6.53
CA ASP A 180 13.72 -8.60 -7.21
C ASP A 180 15.00 -8.44 -8.07
N VAL A 181 16.17 -8.87 -7.55
CA VAL A 181 17.46 -8.79 -8.26
C VAL A 181 17.54 -9.81 -9.41
N ALA A 182 16.89 -10.96 -9.26
CA ALA A 182 16.82 -11.96 -10.35
C ALA A 182 16.02 -11.43 -11.54
N ASP A 183 14.94 -10.68 -11.27
CA ASP A 183 14.09 -10.07 -12.30
C ASP A 183 14.76 -8.84 -12.94
N ASP A 184 15.48 -8.03 -12.15
CA ASP A 184 16.19 -6.84 -12.61
C ASP A 184 17.57 -6.73 -11.92
N PRO A 185 18.65 -7.19 -12.57
CA PRO A 185 20.02 -7.13 -12.01
C PRO A 185 20.50 -5.72 -11.65
N GLY A 186 19.92 -4.66 -12.24
CA GLY A 186 20.23 -3.28 -11.89
C GLY A 186 19.85 -2.93 -10.45
N LEU A 187 18.98 -3.71 -9.82
CA LEU A 187 18.57 -3.52 -8.42
C LEU A 187 19.65 -3.93 -7.41
N ALA A 188 20.70 -4.63 -7.83
CA ALA A 188 21.81 -4.99 -6.95
C ALA A 188 22.65 -3.77 -6.51
N LEU A 189 22.38 -2.59 -7.05
CA LEU A 189 23.13 -1.37 -6.71
C LEU A 189 22.90 -0.94 -5.26
N PRO A 190 23.96 -0.56 -4.52
CA PRO A 190 23.83 -0.05 -3.17
C PRO A 190 22.96 1.21 -3.12
N GLY A 191 22.02 1.21 -2.20
CA GLY A 191 21.12 2.37 -1.99
C GLY A 191 19.86 2.38 -2.85
N ILE A 192 19.71 1.48 -3.82
CA ILE A 192 18.43 1.30 -4.52
C ILE A 192 17.37 0.77 -3.55
N ARG A 193 16.18 1.31 -3.67
CA ARG A 193 14.98 0.88 -2.95
C ARG A 193 13.88 0.52 -3.93
N VAL A 194 13.15 -0.54 -3.62
CA VAL A 194 12.03 -1.06 -4.42
C VAL A 194 10.74 -0.87 -3.65
N GLY A 195 9.70 -0.45 -4.32
CA GLY A 195 8.35 -0.35 -3.75
C GLY A 195 7.80 -1.73 -3.38
N LYS A 196 7.39 -1.91 -2.12
CA LYS A 196 6.90 -3.20 -1.59
C LYS A 196 5.41 -3.22 -1.33
N ALA A 197 4.80 -2.07 -1.14
CA ALA A 197 3.37 -1.92 -0.88
C ALA A 197 2.84 -0.61 -1.46
N GLY A 198 1.52 -0.47 -1.55
CA GLY A 198 0.85 0.76 -1.93
C GLY A 198 1.25 1.29 -3.30
N ILE A 199 1.10 2.58 -3.49
CA ILE A 199 1.48 3.32 -4.71
C ILE A 199 2.98 3.19 -5.02
N GLU A 200 3.84 3.10 -3.99
CA GLU A 200 5.27 2.84 -4.16
C GLU A 200 5.54 1.55 -4.95
N LYS A 201 4.70 0.51 -4.74
CA LYS A 201 4.80 -0.75 -5.47
C LYS A 201 4.15 -0.67 -6.85
N THR A 202 2.95 -0.12 -6.92
CA THR A 202 2.19 -0.05 -8.18
C THR A 202 2.96 0.72 -9.26
N HIS A 203 3.59 1.83 -8.88
CA HIS A 203 4.34 2.69 -9.79
C HIS A 203 5.86 2.61 -9.59
N ASP A 204 6.39 1.48 -9.06
CA ASP A 204 7.82 1.37 -8.73
C ASP A 204 8.73 1.70 -9.92
N HIS A 205 8.43 1.18 -11.10
CA HIS A 205 9.21 1.44 -12.32
C HIS A 205 9.28 2.92 -12.68
N ALA A 206 8.14 3.61 -12.68
CA ALA A 206 8.05 5.03 -13.00
C ALA A 206 8.74 5.87 -11.91
N LEU A 207 8.46 5.57 -10.64
CA LEU A 207 9.04 6.27 -9.49
C LEU A 207 10.56 6.07 -9.37
N ARG A 208 11.08 4.89 -9.72
CA ARG A 208 12.49 4.54 -9.57
C ARG A 208 13.37 5.25 -10.61
N GLY A 209 12.86 5.48 -11.80
CA GLY A 209 13.61 6.04 -12.92
C GLY A 209 14.64 5.06 -13.50
N ARG A 210 15.61 5.58 -14.25
CA ARG A 210 16.68 4.80 -14.90
C ARG A 210 18.04 5.19 -14.32
N ALA A 211 18.79 4.17 -13.87
CA ALA A 211 20.13 4.36 -13.34
C ALA A 211 21.06 5.08 -14.33
N GLY A 212 21.87 5.95 -13.79
CA GLY A 212 23.00 6.56 -14.48
C GLY A 212 24.28 5.73 -14.34
N ALA A 213 25.36 6.21 -14.94
CA ALA A 213 26.67 5.60 -14.84
C ALA A 213 27.78 6.67 -14.81
N VAL A 214 28.76 6.48 -13.92
CA VAL A 214 29.99 7.28 -13.92
C VAL A 214 31.13 6.38 -14.35
N GLN A 215 31.92 6.84 -15.32
CA GLN A 215 33.17 6.23 -15.69
C GLN A 215 34.30 6.88 -14.89
N LEU A 216 34.97 6.09 -14.08
CA LEU A 216 36.02 6.54 -13.18
C LEU A 216 37.35 5.98 -13.64
N GLU A 217 38.37 6.83 -13.75
CA GLU A 217 39.75 6.39 -13.89
C GLU A 217 40.24 5.92 -12.51
N VAL A 218 40.70 4.68 -12.43
CA VAL A 218 41.24 4.09 -11.20
C VAL A 218 42.70 3.68 -11.37
N ASN A 219 43.48 3.76 -10.30
CA ASN A 219 44.85 3.21 -10.29
C ASN A 219 44.84 1.69 -10.11
N ALA A 220 46.03 1.08 -10.14
CA ALA A 220 46.21 -0.36 -9.97
C ALA A 220 45.70 -0.93 -8.62
N LEU A 221 45.37 -0.07 -7.66
CA LEU A 221 44.76 -0.40 -6.36
C LEU A 221 43.26 -0.12 -6.31
N GLY A 222 42.64 0.20 -7.45
CA GLY A 222 41.19 0.53 -7.52
C GLY A 222 40.83 1.90 -6.96
N ARG A 223 41.81 2.76 -6.62
CA ARG A 223 41.50 4.12 -6.12
C ARG A 223 41.14 5.05 -7.28
N VAL A 224 40.06 5.79 -7.10
CA VAL A 224 39.60 6.79 -8.08
C VAL A 224 40.64 7.91 -8.20
N ILE A 225 41.09 8.17 -9.45
CA ILE A 225 41.98 9.27 -9.80
C ILE A 225 41.16 10.47 -10.25
N ARG A 226 40.20 10.25 -11.16
CA ARG A 226 39.28 11.27 -11.67
C ARG A 226 38.05 10.65 -12.33
N GLU A 227 37.03 11.45 -12.49
CA GLU A 227 35.86 11.15 -13.29
C GLU A 227 36.18 11.40 -14.77
N LEU A 228 35.85 10.44 -15.64
CA LEU A 228 36.07 10.52 -17.09
C LEU A 228 34.81 10.93 -17.84
N ASP A 229 33.66 10.35 -17.45
CA ASP A 229 32.36 10.59 -18.07
C ASP A 229 31.26 10.33 -17.07
N ARG A 230 30.09 10.99 -17.25
CA ARG A 230 28.96 10.90 -16.35
C ARG A 230 27.63 10.94 -17.10
N ASP A 231 26.88 9.83 -17.02
CA ASP A 231 25.46 9.79 -17.35
C ASP A 231 24.68 9.86 -16.04
N GLU A 232 23.93 10.94 -15.81
CA GLU A 232 23.11 11.12 -14.61
C GLU A 232 21.90 10.17 -14.56
N GLY A 233 21.61 9.46 -15.66
CA GLY A 233 20.42 8.64 -15.79
C GLY A 233 19.15 9.48 -15.95
N VAL A 234 18.01 8.88 -15.61
CA VAL A 234 16.71 9.56 -15.67
C VAL A 234 16.07 9.52 -14.29
N ALA A 235 15.79 10.69 -13.73
CA ALA A 235 15.06 10.79 -12.46
C ALA A 235 13.69 10.10 -12.56
N GLY A 236 13.22 9.57 -11.44
CA GLY A 236 11.89 8.97 -11.36
C GLY A 236 10.79 10.01 -11.60
N GLU A 237 9.69 9.53 -12.17
CA GLU A 237 8.53 10.34 -12.52
C GLU A 237 7.71 10.71 -11.28
N GLU A 238 7.02 11.85 -11.35
CA GLU A 238 6.09 12.29 -10.32
C GLU A 238 4.75 11.58 -10.48
N VAL A 239 4.21 11.04 -9.38
CA VAL A 239 2.87 10.47 -9.29
C VAL A 239 2.00 11.39 -8.44
N ARG A 240 0.91 11.91 -9.02
CA ARG A 240 -0.08 12.71 -8.30
C ARG A 240 -1.31 11.87 -8.05
N LEU A 241 -1.71 11.78 -6.77
CA LEU A 241 -2.87 11.00 -6.35
C LEU A 241 -4.14 11.84 -6.36
N THR A 242 -5.27 11.14 -6.25
CA THR A 242 -6.61 11.73 -6.06
C THR A 242 -6.87 12.16 -4.61
N ILE A 243 -6.04 11.68 -3.67
CA ILE A 243 -6.14 11.94 -2.23
C ILE A 243 -6.04 13.44 -1.94
N ASP A 244 -6.94 13.95 -1.07
CA ASP A 244 -6.80 15.22 -0.35
C ASP A 244 -6.18 14.91 1.02
N ALA A 245 -4.93 15.30 1.23
CA ALA A 245 -4.20 15.02 2.46
C ALA A 245 -4.91 15.59 3.70
N GLY A 246 -5.52 16.76 3.57
CA GLY A 246 -6.26 17.35 4.68
C GLY A 246 -7.60 16.63 4.99
N LEU A 247 -8.30 16.10 3.98
CA LEU A 247 -9.47 15.24 4.20
C LEU A 247 -9.05 13.91 4.82
N GLN A 248 -7.93 13.35 4.39
CA GLN A 248 -7.34 12.13 4.96
C GLN A 248 -7.02 12.29 6.44
N GLN A 249 -6.39 13.40 6.83
CA GLN A 249 -6.10 13.70 8.23
C GLN A 249 -7.38 13.86 9.07
N SER A 250 -8.37 14.58 8.55
CA SER A 250 -9.67 14.74 9.20
C SER A 250 -10.37 13.39 9.39
N LEU A 251 -10.37 12.55 8.35
CA LEU A 251 -10.93 11.20 8.40
C LEU A 251 -10.28 10.36 9.52
N LEU A 252 -8.95 10.32 9.59
CA LEU A 252 -8.24 9.56 10.62
C LEU A 252 -8.47 10.10 12.03
N ALA A 253 -8.60 11.42 12.18
CA ALA A 253 -8.94 12.03 13.46
C ALA A 253 -10.33 11.59 13.96
N ARG A 254 -11.29 11.35 13.05
CA ARG A 254 -12.63 10.84 13.41
C ARG A 254 -12.63 9.35 13.79
N LEU A 255 -11.59 8.61 13.38
CA LEU A 255 -11.40 7.21 13.75
C LEU A 255 -10.50 7.04 14.99
N ALA A 256 -10.06 8.12 15.62
CA ALA A 256 -9.02 8.06 16.66
C ALA A 256 -9.41 7.21 17.87
N ASP A 257 -10.68 7.21 18.26
CA ASP A 257 -11.18 6.49 19.43
C ASP A 257 -11.51 5.02 19.15
N ASP A 258 -11.54 4.61 17.87
CA ASP A 258 -11.83 3.23 17.49
C ASP A 258 -10.56 2.36 17.54
N GLU A 259 -10.66 1.12 18.00
CA GLU A 259 -9.51 0.20 18.03
C GLU A 259 -9.09 -0.26 16.62
N ALA A 260 -10.06 -0.60 15.79
CA ALA A 260 -9.84 -0.97 14.40
C ALA A 260 -11.01 -0.51 13.53
N ALA A 261 -10.69 0.24 12.47
CA ALA A 261 -11.69 0.82 11.58
C ALA A 261 -11.15 1.09 10.19
N SER A 262 -12.06 1.27 9.25
CA SER A 262 -11.74 1.71 7.89
C SER A 262 -12.84 2.63 7.36
N ALA A 263 -12.44 3.63 6.59
CA ALA A 263 -13.39 4.46 5.86
C ALA A 263 -12.81 4.87 4.50
N VAL A 264 -13.70 5.01 3.52
CA VAL A 264 -13.35 5.40 2.14
C VAL A 264 -14.31 6.49 1.69
N VAL A 265 -13.77 7.53 1.06
CA VAL A 265 -14.54 8.64 0.47
C VAL A 265 -14.24 8.71 -1.04
N LEU A 266 -15.28 8.69 -1.86
CA LEU A 266 -15.22 8.73 -3.32
C LEU A 266 -15.92 9.97 -3.87
N ASP A 267 -15.39 10.53 -4.98
CA ASP A 267 -16.16 11.42 -5.85
C ASP A 267 -17.05 10.59 -6.79
N CYS A 268 -18.35 10.75 -6.68
CA CYS A 268 -19.33 9.99 -7.48
C CYS A 268 -19.24 10.28 -8.99
N ARG A 269 -18.63 11.41 -9.39
CA ARG A 269 -18.61 11.86 -10.79
C ARG A 269 -17.55 11.13 -11.61
N ASN A 270 -16.40 10.87 -11.00
CA ASN A 270 -15.24 10.32 -11.70
C ASN A 270 -14.57 9.13 -10.99
N GLY A 271 -15.04 8.72 -9.80
CA GLY A 271 -14.48 7.58 -9.07
C GLY A 271 -13.17 7.88 -8.33
N GLU A 272 -12.72 9.13 -8.28
CA GLU A 272 -11.53 9.50 -7.51
C GLU A 272 -11.69 9.16 -6.02
N VAL A 273 -10.74 8.39 -5.46
CA VAL A 273 -10.66 8.14 -4.03
C VAL A 273 -10.03 9.35 -3.36
N LEU A 274 -10.83 10.11 -2.62
CA LEU A 274 -10.41 11.38 -2.00
C LEU A 274 -9.75 11.20 -0.64
N ALA A 275 -10.18 10.16 0.09
CA ALA A 275 -9.58 9.73 1.34
C ALA A 275 -9.83 8.24 1.55
N MET A 276 -8.86 7.54 2.13
CA MET A 276 -8.94 6.11 2.41
C MET A 276 -8.13 5.77 3.66
N ALA A 277 -8.81 5.43 4.73
CA ALA A 277 -8.22 5.13 6.02
C ALA A 277 -8.31 3.65 6.39
N SER A 278 -7.26 3.15 7.03
CA SER A 278 -7.21 1.85 7.68
C SER A 278 -6.49 2.01 9.02
N LYS A 279 -7.16 1.65 10.11
CA LYS A 279 -6.64 1.72 11.48
C LYS A 279 -6.75 0.36 12.16
N PRO A 280 -5.72 -0.03 12.98
CA PRO A 280 -4.45 0.64 13.18
C PRO A 280 -3.57 0.65 11.93
N SER A 281 -2.51 1.47 11.94
CA SER A 281 -1.56 1.63 10.86
C SER A 281 -0.12 1.49 11.38
N PHE A 282 0.86 1.79 10.54
CA PHE A 282 2.29 1.67 10.84
C PHE A 282 3.07 2.82 10.22
N ASP A 283 4.25 3.12 10.76
CA ASP A 283 5.16 4.09 10.13
C ASP A 283 5.93 3.43 8.98
N PRO A 284 5.70 3.85 7.72
CA PRO A 284 6.38 3.30 6.55
C PRO A 284 7.88 3.62 6.52
N SER A 285 8.34 4.63 7.25
CA SER A 285 9.75 5.01 7.31
C SER A 285 10.63 3.96 7.98
N LEU A 286 10.05 3.12 8.85
CA LEU A 286 10.76 2.03 9.53
C LEU A 286 11.30 0.99 8.54
N PHE A 287 10.71 0.86 7.36
CA PHE A 287 11.17 -0.08 6.33
C PHE A 287 12.42 0.40 5.58
N ASN A 288 12.77 1.69 5.64
CA ASN A 288 13.95 2.23 4.97
C ASN A 288 15.25 1.55 5.45
N ALA A 289 15.39 1.38 6.75
CA ALA A 289 16.56 0.77 7.39
C ALA A 289 16.38 -0.74 7.64
N GLY A 290 15.18 -1.27 7.39
CA GLY A 290 14.79 -2.63 7.74
C GLY A 290 14.10 -2.68 9.11
N VAL A 291 13.04 -3.47 9.19
CA VAL A 291 12.25 -3.67 10.41
C VAL A 291 12.95 -4.69 11.31
N SER A 292 13.08 -4.37 12.60
CA SER A 292 13.62 -5.31 13.57
C SER A 292 12.68 -6.52 13.79
N GLN A 293 13.25 -7.66 14.18
CA GLN A 293 12.47 -8.87 14.48
C GLN A 293 11.46 -8.62 15.62
N ALA A 294 11.81 -7.80 16.59
CA ALA A 294 10.92 -7.42 17.68
C ALA A 294 9.70 -6.67 17.16
N GLN A 295 9.91 -5.61 16.39
CA GLN A 295 8.84 -4.82 15.77
C GLN A 295 7.95 -5.66 14.84
N TRP A 296 8.56 -6.54 14.05
CA TRP A 296 7.82 -7.46 13.18
C TRP A 296 6.94 -8.42 13.99
N ASN A 297 7.48 -8.96 15.09
CA ASN A 297 6.73 -9.85 15.98
C ASN A 297 5.57 -9.10 16.66
N ASP A 298 5.76 -7.85 17.07
CA ASP A 298 4.71 -7.03 17.67
C ASP A 298 3.55 -6.84 16.67
N TRP A 299 3.84 -6.41 15.45
CA TRP A 299 2.81 -6.26 14.41
C TRP A 299 2.12 -7.57 14.02
N SER A 300 2.89 -8.68 13.96
CA SER A 300 2.35 -9.99 13.55
C SER A 300 1.47 -10.64 14.62
N ARG A 301 1.66 -10.27 15.90
CA ARG A 301 0.89 -10.78 17.04
C ARG A 301 -0.27 -9.87 17.42
N ASP A 302 -0.27 -8.64 16.94
CA ASP A 302 -1.37 -7.71 17.22
C ASP A 302 -2.65 -8.22 16.52
N LYS A 303 -3.66 -8.56 17.32
CA LYS A 303 -4.97 -9.03 16.83
C LYS A 303 -5.67 -8.00 15.93
N ARG A 304 -5.30 -6.73 16.07
CA ARG A 304 -5.81 -5.63 15.24
C ARG A 304 -5.10 -5.51 13.90
N THR A 305 -4.11 -6.37 13.60
CA THR A 305 -3.44 -6.51 12.30
C THR A 305 -3.07 -5.16 11.64
N PRO A 306 -2.12 -4.38 12.18
CA PRO A 306 -1.82 -3.03 11.70
C PRO A 306 -1.29 -2.97 10.25
N LEU A 307 -0.72 -4.06 9.74
CA LEU A 307 -0.23 -4.15 8.35
C LEU A 307 -1.33 -4.41 7.32
N LEU A 308 -2.56 -4.76 7.76
CA LEU A 308 -3.68 -5.01 6.86
C LEU A 308 -4.29 -3.70 6.35
N ASN A 309 -4.28 -3.47 5.05
CA ASN A 309 -5.08 -2.42 4.44
C ASN A 309 -6.56 -2.81 4.44
N ARG A 310 -7.28 -2.45 5.50
CA ARG A 310 -8.69 -2.80 5.68
C ARG A 310 -9.58 -2.28 4.58
N ALA A 311 -9.24 -1.14 4.00
CA ALA A 311 -10.06 -0.51 2.99
C ALA A 311 -10.26 -1.38 1.74
N ILE A 312 -9.22 -2.12 1.35
CA ILE A 312 -9.21 -2.94 0.13
C ILE A 312 -9.11 -4.44 0.39
N ALA A 313 -8.59 -4.85 1.56
CA ALA A 313 -8.33 -6.25 1.89
C ALA A 313 -9.08 -6.77 3.14
N GLY A 314 -9.65 -5.88 3.97
CA GLY A 314 -10.60 -6.26 5.00
C GLY A 314 -11.91 -6.72 4.37
N VAL A 315 -12.38 -7.92 4.72
CA VAL A 315 -13.64 -8.48 4.20
C VAL A 315 -14.62 -8.69 5.33
N TYR A 316 -15.81 -8.12 5.16
CA TYR A 316 -16.85 -8.08 6.18
C TYR A 316 -18.19 -8.52 5.60
N ALA A 317 -19.03 -9.12 6.42
CA ALA A 317 -20.43 -9.26 6.09
C ALA A 317 -21.05 -7.85 6.01
N PRO A 318 -21.76 -7.50 4.92
CA PRO A 318 -22.29 -6.13 4.75
C PRO A 318 -23.44 -5.81 5.71
N GLY A 319 -24.06 -6.80 6.33
CA GLY A 319 -25.25 -6.62 7.13
C GLY A 319 -26.34 -5.87 6.34
N SER A 320 -27.12 -5.09 7.02
CA SER A 320 -28.25 -4.38 6.41
C SER A 320 -27.88 -3.38 5.30
N THR A 321 -26.60 -3.11 5.03
CA THR A 321 -26.21 -2.28 3.87
C THR A 321 -26.51 -2.96 2.54
N ILE A 322 -26.62 -4.30 2.49
CA ILE A 322 -26.98 -5.06 1.27
C ILE A 322 -28.43 -4.80 0.83
N LYS A 323 -29.30 -4.33 1.72
CA LYS A 323 -30.75 -4.25 1.48
C LYS A 323 -31.13 -3.40 0.27
N MET A 324 -30.32 -2.39 -0.10
CA MET A 324 -30.55 -1.64 -1.32
C MET A 324 -30.33 -2.51 -2.58
N ALA A 325 -29.29 -3.38 -2.58
CA ALA A 325 -29.06 -4.31 -3.70
C ALA A 325 -30.20 -5.34 -3.81
N VAL A 326 -30.66 -5.86 -2.66
CA VAL A 326 -31.83 -6.77 -2.63
C VAL A 326 -33.09 -6.07 -3.14
N ALA A 327 -33.33 -4.81 -2.74
CA ALA A 327 -34.45 -4.01 -3.20
C ALA A 327 -34.39 -3.76 -4.72
N LEU A 328 -33.23 -3.34 -5.24
CA LEU A 328 -33.03 -3.14 -6.68
C LEU A 328 -33.21 -4.45 -7.47
N ALA A 329 -32.66 -5.58 -6.97
CA ALA A 329 -32.87 -6.89 -7.61
C ALA A 329 -34.35 -7.27 -7.68
N ALA A 330 -35.12 -6.97 -6.64
CA ALA A 330 -36.53 -7.27 -6.56
C ALA A 330 -37.37 -6.40 -7.53
N LEU A 331 -37.07 -5.11 -7.58
CA LEU A 331 -37.74 -4.16 -8.46
C LEU A 331 -37.43 -4.41 -9.95
N GLU A 332 -36.16 -4.61 -10.29
CA GLU A 332 -35.71 -4.90 -11.68
C GLU A 332 -36.26 -6.24 -12.20
N SER A 333 -36.38 -7.25 -11.34
CA SER A 333 -37.02 -8.52 -11.71
C SER A 333 -38.55 -8.45 -11.77
N ARG A 334 -39.15 -7.32 -11.39
CA ARG A 334 -40.61 -7.09 -11.31
C ARG A 334 -41.35 -8.12 -10.43
N ILE A 335 -40.64 -8.75 -9.49
CA ILE A 335 -41.21 -9.72 -8.54
C ILE A 335 -41.85 -9.01 -7.37
N VAL A 336 -41.34 -7.78 -7.05
CA VAL A 336 -41.85 -6.92 -6.00
C VAL A 336 -42.14 -5.55 -6.58
N SER A 337 -43.31 -4.99 -6.23
CA SER A 337 -43.67 -3.59 -6.51
C SER A 337 -43.27 -2.71 -5.32
N PRO A 338 -42.98 -1.42 -5.53
CA PRO A 338 -42.72 -0.48 -4.42
C PRO A 338 -43.83 -0.43 -3.36
N SER A 339 -45.10 -0.66 -3.78
CA SER A 339 -46.29 -0.65 -2.91
C SER A 339 -46.59 -2.00 -2.25
N ASP A 340 -45.84 -3.07 -2.58
CA ASP A 340 -46.05 -4.36 -1.96
C ASP A 340 -45.72 -4.28 -0.46
N THR A 341 -46.64 -4.72 0.37
CA THR A 341 -46.49 -4.66 1.81
C THR A 341 -46.17 -6.03 2.42
N VAL A 342 -45.38 -5.99 3.48
CA VAL A 342 -45.08 -7.17 4.31
C VAL A 342 -45.39 -6.81 5.76
N PHE A 343 -46.10 -7.68 6.46
CA PHE A 343 -46.32 -7.55 7.91
C PHE A 343 -45.15 -8.12 8.69
N CYS A 344 -44.55 -7.32 9.56
CA CYS A 344 -43.45 -7.72 10.43
C CYS A 344 -43.92 -7.88 11.87
N PRO A 345 -44.11 -9.09 12.37
CA PRO A 345 -44.45 -9.35 13.78
C PRO A 345 -43.21 -9.40 14.70
N GLY A 346 -42.00 -9.15 14.19
CA GLY A 346 -40.73 -9.30 14.89
C GLY A 346 -39.96 -10.56 14.51
N TYR A 347 -40.54 -11.44 13.72
CA TYR A 347 -39.91 -12.69 13.26
C TYR A 347 -40.46 -13.15 11.92
N PHE A 348 -39.75 -14.08 11.29
CA PHE A 348 -40.10 -14.75 10.03
C PHE A 348 -39.89 -16.25 10.19
N ASP A 349 -40.94 -17.05 10.01
CA ASP A 349 -40.88 -18.50 10.10
C ASP A 349 -40.64 -19.12 8.70
N LEU A 350 -39.70 -20.04 8.61
CA LEU A 350 -39.39 -20.78 7.41
C LEU A 350 -39.20 -22.26 7.78
N GLY A 351 -40.23 -23.07 7.55
CA GLY A 351 -40.27 -24.44 8.08
C GLY A 351 -40.20 -24.43 9.61
N ASP A 352 -39.29 -25.20 10.16
CA ASP A 352 -39.06 -25.29 11.61
C ASP A 352 -38.10 -24.19 12.14
N ALA A 353 -37.54 -23.36 11.26
CA ALA A 353 -36.57 -22.30 11.62
C ALA A 353 -37.27 -20.96 11.76
N ARG A 354 -36.91 -20.24 12.85
CA ARG A 354 -37.36 -18.86 13.08
C ARG A 354 -36.22 -17.88 12.94
N PHE A 355 -36.41 -16.87 12.08
CA PHE A 355 -35.49 -15.76 11.83
C PHE A 355 -36.06 -14.49 12.49
N HIS A 356 -35.28 -13.84 13.35
CA HIS A 356 -35.75 -12.68 14.10
C HIS A 356 -35.45 -11.37 13.36
N CYS A 357 -36.35 -10.40 13.53
CA CYS A 357 -36.06 -9.00 13.22
C CYS A 357 -35.26 -8.39 14.38
N TRP A 358 -34.51 -7.33 14.09
CA TRP A 358 -33.79 -6.60 15.13
C TRP A 358 -34.75 -5.92 16.14
N ARG A 359 -35.98 -5.61 15.72
CA ARG A 359 -37.04 -5.06 16.57
C ARG A 359 -37.98 -6.18 17.03
N GLU A 360 -37.89 -6.55 18.29
CA GLU A 360 -38.64 -7.67 18.87
C GLU A 360 -40.16 -7.53 18.73
N GLY A 361 -40.72 -6.32 18.98
CA GLY A 361 -42.14 -6.04 18.80
C GLY A 361 -42.61 -5.90 17.36
N GLY A 362 -41.71 -6.13 16.39
CA GLY A 362 -42.00 -5.98 14.97
C GLY A 362 -42.18 -4.52 14.51
N HIS A 363 -42.38 -4.36 13.22
CA HIS A 363 -42.55 -3.06 12.57
C HIS A 363 -43.99 -2.81 12.06
N GLY A 364 -44.86 -3.81 12.19
CA GLY A 364 -46.18 -3.78 11.56
C GLY A 364 -46.09 -3.95 10.04
N THR A 365 -47.05 -3.37 9.32
CA THR A 365 -47.10 -3.43 7.86
C THR A 365 -46.22 -2.35 7.25
N LEU A 366 -45.25 -2.77 6.41
CA LEU A 366 -44.31 -1.88 5.72
C LEU A 366 -44.34 -2.16 4.21
N ASP A 367 -44.20 -1.09 3.42
CA ASP A 367 -43.83 -1.13 2.00
C ASP A 367 -42.32 -1.18 1.84
N LEU A 368 -41.80 -1.21 0.61
CA LEU A 368 -40.37 -1.29 0.34
C LEU A 368 -39.58 -0.09 0.93
N ARG A 369 -40.08 1.12 0.78
CA ARG A 369 -39.49 2.35 1.32
C ARG A 369 -39.42 2.28 2.85
N GLY A 370 -40.50 1.88 3.49
CA GLY A 370 -40.56 1.66 4.94
C GLY A 370 -39.65 0.55 5.40
N GLY A 371 -39.51 -0.53 4.62
CA GLY A 371 -38.58 -1.63 4.84
C GLY A 371 -37.11 -1.17 4.87
N ILE A 372 -36.71 -0.27 3.95
CA ILE A 372 -35.36 0.34 3.92
C ILE A 372 -35.19 1.30 5.10
N LYS A 373 -36.13 2.24 5.29
CA LYS A 373 -36.12 3.25 6.37
C LYS A 373 -35.92 2.63 7.75
N ASN A 374 -36.76 1.62 8.06
CA ASN A 374 -36.75 0.94 9.36
C ASN A 374 -35.73 -0.22 9.40
N SER A 375 -35.03 -0.48 8.31
CA SER A 375 -34.12 -1.63 8.22
C SER A 375 -34.77 -2.96 8.61
N CYS A 376 -36.02 -3.19 8.23
CA CYS A 376 -36.80 -4.34 8.65
C CYS A 376 -36.24 -5.65 8.07
N ASP A 377 -35.79 -6.57 8.92
CA ASP A 377 -35.23 -7.84 8.45
C ASP A 377 -36.32 -8.74 7.84
N VAL A 378 -37.51 -8.77 8.44
CA VAL A 378 -38.63 -9.59 7.95
C VAL A 378 -39.04 -9.19 6.54
N TYR A 379 -39.08 -7.88 6.22
CA TYR A 379 -39.36 -7.42 4.86
C TYR A 379 -38.35 -8.00 3.86
N PHE A 380 -37.05 -7.99 4.23
CA PHE A 380 -35.98 -8.44 3.35
C PHE A 380 -35.81 -9.97 3.35
N TYR A 381 -36.19 -10.69 4.42
CA TYR A 381 -36.31 -12.15 4.39
C TYR A 381 -37.34 -12.60 3.34
N GLU A 382 -38.52 -11.98 3.38
CA GLU A 382 -39.58 -12.30 2.42
C GLU A 382 -39.18 -11.90 0.99
N THR A 383 -38.57 -10.74 0.81
CA THR A 383 -38.08 -10.28 -0.51
C THR A 383 -37.04 -11.25 -1.06
N ALA A 384 -36.01 -11.61 -0.27
CA ALA A 384 -34.96 -12.54 -0.68
C ALA A 384 -35.53 -13.93 -1.02
N ARG A 385 -36.50 -14.42 -0.23
CA ARG A 385 -37.18 -15.68 -0.49
C ARG A 385 -37.85 -15.70 -1.87
N ARG A 386 -38.48 -14.56 -2.26
CA ARG A 386 -39.15 -14.43 -3.57
C ARG A 386 -38.19 -14.36 -4.73
N ILE A 387 -37.08 -13.61 -4.60
CA ILE A 387 -36.17 -13.34 -5.74
C ILE A 387 -35.08 -14.37 -5.90
N GLY A 388 -34.66 -15.02 -4.83
CA GLY A 388 -33.56 -16.01 -4.81
C GLY A 388 -32.17 -15.40 -4.80
N ILE A 389 -31.17 -16.21 -4.38
CA ILE A 389 -29.79 -15.73 -4.17
C ILE A 389 -29.10 -15.29 -5.48
N ASP A 390 -29.37 -15.99 -6.60
CA ASP A 390 -28.67 -15.72 -7.85
C ASP A 390 -28.98 -14.32 -8.39
N ARG A 391 -30.24 -13.81 -8.23
CA ARG A 391 -30.58 -12.43 -8.57
C ARG A 391 -29.97 -11.42 -7.62
N ILE A 392 -29.88 -11.75 -6.33
CA ILE A 392 -29.19 -10.91 -5.33
C ILE A 392 -27.72 -10.80 -5.71
N ALA A 393 -27.06 -11.91 -6.02
CA ALA A 393 -25.65 -11.94 -6.40
C ALA A 393 -25.39 -11.15 -7.70
N ALA A 394 -26.21 -11.37 -8.73
CA ALA A 394 -26.09 -10.63 -9.99
C ALA A 394 -26.22 -9.11 -9.80
N MET A 395 -27.17 -8.66 -8.98
CA MET A 395 -27.31 -7.24 -8.66
C MET A 395 -26.14 -6.74 -7.79
N GLY A 396 -25.67 -7.52 -6.83
CA GLY A 396 -24.48 -7.21 -6.04
C GLY A 396 -23.26 -6.97 -6.91
N HIS A 397 -22.98 -7.86 -7.87
CA HIS A 397 -21.89 -7.70 -8.83
C HIS A 397 -22.04 -6.45 -9.68
N ARG A 398 -23.23 -6.19 -10.20
CA ARG A 398 -23.54 -4.99 -10.99
C ARG A 398 -23.30 -3.70 -10.21
N LEU A 399 -23.52 -3.74 -8.90
CA LEU A 399 -23.27 -2.64 -7.97
C LEU A 399 -21.83 -2.61 -7.41
N GLY A 400 -20.94 -3.54 -7.81
CA GLY A 400 -19.52 -3.56 -7.42
C GLY A 400 -19.21 -4.39 -6.17
N LEU A 401 -20.17 -5.16 -5.65
CA LEU A 401 -19.96 -6.06 -4.52
C LEU A 401 -19.51 -7.43 -4.99
N GLY A 402 -18.53 -8.04 -4.33
CA GLY A 402 -18.01 -9.37 -4.68
C GLY A 402 -17.33 -9.43 -6.04
N THR A 403 -16.83 -8.30 -6.55
CA THR A 403 -16.11 -8.17 -7.81
C THR A 403 -14.74 -7.56 -7.61
N GLU A 404 -13.83 -7.80 -8.54
CA GLU A 404 -12.58 -7.05 -8.60
C GLU A 404 -12.87 -5.61 -9.05
N LEU A 405 -12.41 -4.65 -8.27
CA LEU A 405 -12.47 -3.23 -8.61
C LEU A 405 -11.11 -2.78 -9.15
N ALA A 406 -11.13 -1.94 -10.16
CA ALA A 406 -9.93 -1.44 -10.85
C ALA A 406 -9.17 -0.40 -10.00
N ILE A 407 -8.86 -0.71 -8.74
CA ILE A 407 -8.04 0.13 -7.87
C ILE A 407 -6.57 -0.11 -8.13
N ASP A 408 -5.81 0.95 -8.30
CA ASP A 408 -4.37 0.95 -8.53
C ASP A 408 -3.55 0.72 -7.23
N LEU A 409 -3.99 -0.25 -6.43
CA LEU A 409 -3.30 -0.73 -5.23
C LEU A 409 -3.19 -2.25 -5.23
N PRO A 410 -2.04 -2.80 -4.88
CA PRO A 410 -1.86 -4.24 -4.81
C PRO A 410 -2.59 -4.83 -3.60
N GLY A 411 -3.08 -6.06 -3.74
CA GLY A 411 -3.66 -6.84 -2.65
C GLY A 411 -5.13 -6.55 -2.36
N ALA A 412 -5.84 -5.88 -3.26
CA ALA A 412 -7.30 -5.76 -3.17
C ALA A 412 -7.96 -7.15 -3.23
N ARG A 413 -8.97 -7.35 -2.37
CA ARG A 413 -9.77 -8.58 -2.34
C ARG A 413 -11.08 -8.38 -3.08
N THR A 414 -11.50 -9.41 -3.80
CA THR A 414 -12.77 -9.43 -4.53
C THR A 414 -13.99 -9.56 -3.62
N GLY A 415 -13.81 -10.01 -2.35
CA GLY A 415 -14.96 -10.39 -1.54
C GLY A 415 -15.70 -11.62 -2.10
N LEU A 416 -16.97 -11.75 -1.75
CA LEU A 416 -17.82 -12.87 -2.19
C LEU A 416 -19.30 -12.47 -2.22
N MET A 417 -19.91 -12.61 -3.38
CA MET A 417 -21.37 -12.68 -3.53
C MET A 417 -21.74 -14.12 -3.90
N PRO A 418 -22.25 -14.91 -2.96
CA PRO A 418 -22.50 -16.33 -3.20
C PRO A 418 -23.66 -16.55 -4.18
N THR A 419 -23.57 -17.64 -4.96
CA THR A 419 -24.64 -18.17 -5.81
C THR A 419 -24.92 -19.60 -5.44
N ARG A 420 -25.99 -20.21 -5.99
CA ARG A 420 -26.22 -21.63 -5.82
C ARG A 420 -25.08 -22.47 -6.42
N GLU A 421 -24.56 -22.03 -7.58
CA GLU A 421 -23.44 -22.69 -8.23
C GLU A 421 -22.19 -22.66 -7.35
N TRP A 422 -21.86 -21.49 -6.76
CA TRP A 422 -20.78 -21.38 -5.79
C TRP A 422 -20.96 -22.33 -4.62
N GLY A 423 -22.16 -22.39 -4.03
CA GLY A 423 -22.45 -23.31 -2.92
C GLY A 423 -22.18 -24.77 -3.33
N ASN A 424 -22.69 -25.20 -4.46
CA ASN A 424 -22.49 -26.55 -4.99
C ASN A 424 -20.99 -26.85 -5.22
N ALA A 425 -20.23 -25.89 -5.77
CA ALA A 425 -18.79 -26.04 -5.97
C ALA A 425 -18.01 -26.18 -4.66
N GLN A 426 -18.52 -25.63 -3.54
CA GLN A 426 -17.96 -25.79 -2.19
C GLN A 426 -18.50 -27.05 -1.47
N GLY A 427 -19.30 -27.87 -2.12
CA GLY A 427 -19.94 -29.04 -1.50
C GLY A 427 -21.07 -28.67 -0.51
N HIS A 428 -21.53 -27.42 -0.53
CA HIS A 428 -22.63 -26.92 0.29
C HIS A 428 -23.93 -26.89 -0.51
N HIS A 429 -24.89 -27.73 -0.12
CA HIS A 429 -26.22 -27.69 -0.72
C HIS A 429 -26.95 -26.40 -0.29
N TRP A 430 -27.09 -25.46 -1.24
CA TRP A 430 -27.69 -24.16 -0.97
C TRP A 430 -29.16 -24.27 -0.56
N SER A 431 -29.47 -23.86 0.65
CA SER A 431 -30.83 -23.88 1.21
C SER A 431 -31.56 -22.55 1.03
N LEU A 432 -32.87 -22.59 1.23
CA LEU A 432 -33.67 -21.37 1.27
C LEU A 432 -33.34 -20.51 2.49
N GLY A 433 -32.90 -21.13 3.59
CA GLY A 433 -32.40 -20.46 4.77
C GLY A 433 -31.14 -19.62 4.48
N ASP A 434 -30.19 -20.14 3.68
CA ASP A 434 -29.00 -19.39 3.26
C ASP A 434 -29.39 -18.16 2.43
N THR A 435 -30.40 -18.30 1.54
CA THR A 435 -30.94 -17.18 0.77
C THR A 435 -31.55 -16.10 1.65
N VAL A 436 -32.35 -16.48 2.63
CA VAL A 436 -33.02 -15.56 3.57
C VAL A 436 -31.98 -14.79 4.38
N VAL A 437 -30.99 -15.48 4.94
CA VAL A 437 -29.89 -14.85 5.70
C VAL A 437 -29.06 -13.92 4.83
N SER A 438 -28.79 -14.31 3.58
CA SER A 438 -28.11 -13.47 2.59
C SER A 438 -28.89 -12.19 2.27
N GLY A 439 -30.23 -12.23 2.31
CA GLY A 439 -31.11 -11.08 2.09
C GLY A 439 -30.89 -9.92 3.07
N ILE A 440 -30.27 -10.18 4.21
CA ILE A 440 -29.92 -9.16 5.22
C ILE A 440 -28.39 -8.97 5.35
N GLY A 441 -27.62 -9.52 4.41
CA GLY A 441 -26.17 -9.36 4.34
C GLY A 441 -25.39 -10.13 5.38
N GLN A 442 -25.91 -11.27 5.80
CA GLN A 442 -25.24 -12.22 6.68
C GLN A 442 -24.91 -13.51 5.92
N GLY A 443 -24.35 -14.49 6.59
CA GLY A 443 -23.97 -15.76 5.97
C GLY A 443 -22.64 -15.66 5.21
N TYR A 444 -22.62 -16.05 3.95
CA TYR A 444 -21.39 -16.16 3.15
C TYR A 444 -20.98 -14.87 2.43
N ILE A 445 -21.83 -13.84 2.42
CA ILE A 445 -21.51 -12.56 1.72
C ILE A 445 -20.34 -11.88 2.42
N GLN A 446 -19.33 -11.50 1.64
CA GLN A 446 -18.14 -10.78 2.09
C GLN A 446 -17.85 -9.62 1.14
N VAL A 447 -17.65 -8.43 1.68
CA VAL A 447 -17.36 -7.20 0.91
C VAL A 447 -16.27 -6.38 1.59
N THR A 448 -15.55 -5.59 0.79
CA THR A 448 -14.55 -4.64 1.33
C THR A 448 -15.15 -3.26 1.55
N PRO A 449 -14.57 -2.41 2.41
CA PRO A 449 -14.99 -1.01 2.56
C PRO A 449 -14.96 -0.22 1.25
N LEU A 450 -13.96 -0.46 0.39
CA LEU A 450 -13.90 0.16 -0.94
C LEU A 450 -15.10 -0.25 -1.81
N GLN A 451 -15.47 -1.54 -1.80
CA GLN A 451 -16.65 -2.02 -2.51
C GLN A 451 -17.92 -1.36 -1.96
N LEU A 452 -18.03 -1.19 -0.65
CA LEU A 452 -19.18 -0.51 -0.03
C LEU A 452 -19.28 0.97 -0.43
N ALA A 453 -18.16 1.69 -0.52
CA ALA A 453 -18.15 3.08 -0.98
C ALA A 453 -18.52 3.18 -2.47
N THR A 454 -17.95 2.30 -3.31
CA THR A 454 -18.27 2.20 -4.75
C THR A 454 -19.74 1.84 -4.95
N TYR A 455 -20.25 0.92 -4.17
CA TYR A 455 -21.66 0.54 -4.14
C TYR A 455 -22.57 1.73 -3.84
N ALA A 456 -22.22 2.53 -2.82
CA ALA A 456 -22.98 3.74 -2.49
C ALA A 456 -22.95 4.76 -3.65
N ALA A 457 -21.80 4.94 -4.31
CA ALA A 457 -21.65 5.80 -5.49
C ALA A 457 -22.51 5.31 -6.67
N ARG A 458 -22.50 3.99 -6.94
CA ARG A 458 -23.31 3.38 -8.01
C ARG A 458 -24.82 3.48 -7.75
N VAL A 459 -25.26 3.27 -6.52
CA VAL A 459 -26.66 3.50 -6.13
C VAL A 459 -27.02 4.99 -6.26
N ALA A 460 -26.13 5.89 -5.87
CA ALA A 460 -26.33 7.33 -5.94
C ALA A 460 -26.48 7.84 -7.38
N THR A 461 -25.69 7.31 -8.32
CA THR A 461 -25.60 7.83 -9.68
C THR A 461 -26.35 6.99 -10.72
N GLY A 462 -26.57 5.69 -10.48
CA GLY A 462 -27.02 4.72 -11.48
C GLY A 462 -25.95 4.36 -12.51
N ARG A 463 -24.70 4.73 -12.26
CA ARG A 463 -23.57 4.57 -13.20
C ARG A 463 -22.52 3.62 -12.67
N ALA A 464 -21.77 2.96 -13.56
CA ALA A 464 -20.71 2.00 -13.26
C ALA A 464 -19.42 2.72 -12.84
N VAL A 465 -19.48 3.53 -11.81
CA VAL A 465 -18.32 4.27 -11.27
C VAL A 465 -17.24 3.29 -10.82
N GLU A 466 -15.98 3.52 -11.24
CA GLU A 466 -14.81 2.72 -10.85
C GLU A 466 -13.84 3.55 -10.00
N PRO A 467 -13.39 3.03 -8.84
CA PRO A 467 -12.48 3.75 -7.97
C PRO A 467 -11.04 3.72 -8.49
N HIS A 468 -10.31 4.85 -8.35
CA HIS A 468 -8.88 4.93 -8.66
C HIS A 468 -8.17 5.96 -7.76
N LEU A 469 -6.85 5.85 -7.63
CA LEU A 469 -6.00 6.69 -6.82
C LEU A 469 -5.02 7.53 -7.62
N THR A 470 -4.56 7.07 -8.79
CA THR A 470 -3.62 7.83 -9.60
C THR A 470 -4.37 8.86 -10.44
N ARG A 471 -4.12 10.14 -10.15
CA ARG A 471 -4.70 11.26 -10.89
C ARG A 471 -3.83 11.66 -12.09
N ARG A 472 -2.52 11.79 -11.87
CA ARG A 472 -1.52 12.10 -12.91
C ARG A 472 -0.30 11.23 -12.76
N LEU A 473 0.24 10.80 -13.89
CA LEU A 473 1.53 10.11 -13.99
C LEU A 473 2.38 10.86 -14.98
N ALA A 474 3.61 11.22 -14.60
CA ALA A 474 4.52 12.05 -15.43
C ALA A 474 3.85 13.33 -15.98
N GLY A 475 3.03 13.98 -15.16
CA GLY A 475 2.25 15.17 -15.57
C GLY A 475 1.00 14.88 -16.40
N THR A 476 0.82 13.67 -16.92
CA THR A 476 -0.32 13.28 -17.76
C THR A 476 -1.53 12.88 -16.91
N LEU A 477 -2.66 13.55 -17.13
CA LEU A 477 -3.92 13.21 -16.45
C LEU A 477 -4.39 11.82 -16.87
N GLN A 478 -4.70 10.96 -15.89
CA GLN A 478 -5.19 9.62 -16.17
C GLN A 478 -6.65 9.65 -16.65
N PRO A 479 -7.04 8.73 -17.55
CA PRO A 479 -8.38 8.74 -18.15
C PRO A 479 -9.52 8.73 -17.14
N GLY A 480 -9.39 7.98 -16.06
CA GLY A 480 -10.39 7.89 -14.99
C GLY A 480 -10.65 9.22 -14.26
N SER A 481 -9.64 10.11 -14.19
CA SER A 481 -9.74 11.40 -13.47
C SER A 481 -10.43 12.51 -14.27
N GLN A 482 -10.83 12.24 -15.50
CA GLN A 482 -11.70 13.17 -16.22
C GLN A 482 -13.14 12.97 -15.78
N PRO A 483 -13.98 14.03 -15.68
CA PRO A 483 -15.41 13.86 -15.53
C PRO A 483 -15.91 13.02 -16.71
N SER A 484 -16.04 11.73 -16.52
CA SER A 484 -16.41 10.82 -17.59
C SER A 484 -17.87 10.44 -17.42
N ALA A 485 -18.53 10.28 -18.55
CA ALA A 485 -19.79 9.59 -18.56
C ALA A 485 -19.52 8.10 -18.31
N TRP A 486 -19.46 7.68 -17.03
CA TRP A 486 -19.46 6.27 -16.69
C TRP A 486 -20.64 5.57 -17.38
N PRO A 487 -20.47 4.35 -17.86
CA PRO A 487 -21.57 3.60 -18.43
C PRO A 487 -22.76 3.55 -17.48
N ASP A 488 -23.96 3.62 -18.04
CA ASP A 488 -25.18 3.40 -17.29
C ASP A 488 -25.22 1.97 -16.77
N LEU A 489 -25.72 1.78 -15.56
CA LEU A 489 -25.97 0.44 -15.03
C LEU A 489 -27.25 -0.19 -15.57
N ASP A 490 -27.97 0.50 -16.50
CA ASP A 490 -29.27 0.06 -17.04
C ASP A 490 -30.29 -0.26 -15.93
N LEU A 491 -30.24 0.48 -14.82
CA LEU A 491 -31.21 0.40 -13.74
C LEU A 491 -32.37 1.36 -13.99
N SER A 492 -33.57 0.91 -13.72
CA SER A 492 -34.77 1.75 -13.83
C SER A 492 -34.67 2.96 -12.89
N ASP A 493 -34.87 4.17 -13.43
CA ASP A 493 -34.92 5.40 -12.62
C ASP A 493 -35.95 5.31 -11.49
N LYS A 494 -37.08 4.64 -11.73
CA LYS A 494 -38.12 4.41 -10.71
C LYS A 494 -37.62 3.53 -9.59
N ALA A 495 -36.87 2.46 -9.90
CA ALA A 495 -36.28 1.57 -8.90
C ALA A 495 -35.22 2.30 -8.07
N LEU A 496 -34.32 3.02 -8.75
CA LEU A 496 -33.30 3.84 -8.08
C LEU A 496 -33.93 4.90 -7.19
N HIS A 497 -34.97 5.59 -7.66
CA HIS A 497 -35.65 6.64 -6.89
C HIS A 497 -36.22 6.09 -5.57
N VAL A 498 -36.95 4.98 -5.61
CA VAL A 498 -37.53 4.35 -4.41
C VAL A 498 -36.45 3.96 -3.40
N VAL A 499 -35.36 3.37 -3.88
CA VAL A 499 -34.24 2.95 -3.00
C VAL A 499 -33.53 4.17 -2.40
N ARG A 500 -33.22 5.19 -3.21
CA ARG A 500 -32.60 6.45 -2.75
C ARG A 500 -33.48 7.18 -1.74
N GLU A 501 -34.79 7.23 -1.97
CA GLU A 501 -35.77 7.81 -1.06
C GLU A 501 -35.83 7.06 0.27
N GLY A 502 -35.78 5.72 0.23
CA GLY A 502 -35.64 4.91 1.43
C GLY A 502 -34.35 5.21 2.20
N MET A 503 -33.20 5.35 1.51
CA MET A 503 -31.92 5.75 2.12
C MET A 503 -31.96 7.17 2.71
N TRP A 504 -32.62 8.10 2.03
CA TRP A 504 -32.84 9.45 2.55
C TRP A 504 -33.65 9.42 3.83
N ALA A 505 -34.73 8.64 3.86
CA ALA A 505 -35.61 8.49 5.02
C ALA A 505 -34.91 7.88 6.25
N VAL A 506 -33.92 7.01 6.05
CA VAL A 506 -33.07 6.45 7.12
C VAL A 506 -32.41 7.56 7.95
N VAL A 507 -31.98 8.64 7.31
CA VAL A 507 -31.20 9.72 7.93
C VAL A 507 -32.09 10.90 8.35
N ASN A 508 -33.06 11.29 7.50
CA ASN A 508 -33.72 12.58 7.61
C ASN A 508 -35.12 12.52 8.22
N GLU A 509 -35.80 11.37 8.18
CA GLU A 509 -37.16 11.25 8.72
C GLU A 509 -37.19 10.79 10.18
N PRO A 510 -38.19 11.25 10.95
CA PRO A 510 -38.42 10.69 12.28
C PRO A 510 -38.61 9.18 12.25
N GLY A 511 -37.97 8.48 13.17
CA GLY A 511 -37.98 7.00 13.22
C GLY A 511 -37.08 6.30 12.20
N GLY A 512 -36.30 7.02 11.41
CA GLY A 512 -35.22 6.45 10.62
C GLY A 512 -34.12 5.84 11.52
N THR A 513 -33.34 4.89 11.00
CA THR A 513 -32.36 4.15 11.81
C THR A 513 -31.04 4.90 12.03
N ALA A 514 -30.82 6.05 11.38
CA ALA A 514 -29.57 6.81 11.50
C ALA A 514 -29.77 8.35 11.62
N PRO A 515 -30.56 8.85 12.58
CA PRO A 515 -30.69 10.31 12.75
C PRO A 515 -29.38 10.99 13.14
N ALA A 516 -28.43 10.25 13.74
CA ALA A 516 -27.09 10.73 14.08
C ALA A 516 -26.23 11.07 12.84
N ALA A 517 -26.59 10.55 11.66
CA ALA A 517 -25.95 10.86 10.39
C ALA A 517 -26.49 12.14 9.72
N LYS A 518 -27.52 12.78 10.26
CA LYS A 518 -28.10 13.99 9.68
C LYS A 518 -27.07 15.13 9.68
N LEU A 519 -26.85 15.71 8.49
CA LEU A 519 -25.94 16.84 8.34
C LEU A 519 -26.51 18.09 9.03
N PRO A 520 -25.69 18.87 9.74
CA PRO A 520 -26.14 20.10 10.41
C PRO A 520 -26.44 21.22 9.41
N ASP A 521 -25.80 21.20 8.24
CA ASP A 521 -26.05 22.18 7.18
C ASP A 521 -27.21 21.72 6.29
N THR A 522 -28.31 22.51 6.32
CA THR A 522 -29.54 22.19 5.60
C THR A 522 -29.43 22.30 4.07
N ARG A 523 -28.36 22.91 3.56
CA ARG A 523 -28.09 22.97 2.11
C ARG A 523 -27.81 21.58 1.55
N TRP A 524 -27.34 20.67 2.40
CA TRP A 524 -26.97 19.33 2.00
C TRP A 524 -27.76 18.29 2.81
N GLN A 525 -28.33 17.35 2.10
CA GLN A 525 -29.02 16.22 2.72
C GLN A 525 -28.25 14.95 2.36
N MET A 526 -27.96 14.13 3.35
CA MET A 526 -27.29 12.85 3.15
C MET A 526 -28.31 11.72 3.10
N ALA A 527 -28.16 10.80 2.15
CA ALA A 527 -28.85 9.54 2.12
C ALA A 527 -27.87 8.42 2.53
N GLY A 528 -28.32 7.49 3.38
CA GLY A 528 -27.41 6.46 3.88
C GLY A 528 -28.13 5.23 4.41
N LYS A 529 -27.33 4.22 4.82
CA LYS A 529 -27.83 2.97 5.38
C LYS A 529 -26.89 2.41 6.42
N THR A 530 -27.45 2.11 7.58
CA THR A 530 -26.75 1.39 8.65
C THR A 530 -26.59 -0.10 8.33
N GLY A 531 -25.48 -0.68 8.77
CA GLY A 531 -25.25 -2.11 8.84
C GLY A 531 -24.72 -2.52 10.20
N SER A 532 -25.04 -3.74 10.62
CA SER A 532 -24.42 -4.40 11.76
C SER A 532 -24.15 -5.84 11.33
N ALA A 533 -22.89 -6.26 11.39
CA ALA A 533 -22.47 -7.58 10.96
C ALA A 533 -22.10 -8.43 12.16
N GLN A 534 -22.83 -9.51 12.38
CA GLN A 534 -22.53 -10.45 13.47
C GLN A 534 -21.27 -11.26 13.16
N VAL A 535 -20.35 -11.33 14.11
CA VAL A 535 -19.13 -12.14 14.00
C VAL A 535 -19.27 -13.51 14.63
N ARG A 536 -20.35 -13.74 15.35
CA ARG A 536 -20.68 -15.02 15.97
C ARG A 536 -22.17 -15.29 15.93
N ARG A 537 -22.54 -16.57 16.02
CA ARG A 537 -23.94 -16.97 16.18
C ARG A 537 -24.41 -16.65 17.60
N VAL A 538 -25.55 -15.97 17.74
CA VAL A 538 -26.25 -15.78 19.01
C VAL A 538 -27.14 -16.98 19.23
N SER A 539 -27.00 -17.71 20.37
CA SER A 539 -27.81 -18.89 20.66
C SER A 539 -29.27 -18.49 20.96
N ARG A 540 -30.18 -19.47 20.84
CA ARG A 540 -31.59 -19.27 21.16
C ARG A 540 -31.78 -18.88 22.63
N GLU A 541 -31.08 -19.55 23.53
CA GLU A 541 -31.12 -19.26 24.98
C GLU A 541 -30.65 -17.83 25.29
N GLN A 542 -29.60 -17.36 24.64
CA GLN A 542 -29.09 -15.98 24.79
C GLN A 542 -30.11 -14.93 24.34
N ARG A 543 -30.94 -15.26 23.36
CA ARG A 543 -32.02 -14.36 22.88
C ARG A 543 -33.22 -14.38 23.80
N GLU A 544 -33.66 -15.58 24.20
CA GLU A 544 -34.82 -15.79 25.05
C GLU A 544 -34.61 -15.25 26.47
N SER A 545 -33.37 -15.20 26.95
CA SER A 545 -33.05 -14.60 28.26
C SER A 545 -33.34 -13.09 28.36
N GLY A 546 -33.51 -12.38 27.24
CA GLY A 546 -33.70 -10.92 27.18
C GLY A 546 -32.56 -10.10 27.79
N THR A 547 -31.47 -10.76 28.22
CA THR A 547 -30.32 -10.15 28.90
C THR A 547 -29.09 -10.03 27.99
N PHE A 548 -29.21 -10.44 26.72
CA PHE A 548 -28.08 -10.41 25.80
C PHE A 548 -27.74 -8.98 25.39
N ASP A 549 -26.63 -8.48 25.92
CA ASP A 549 -26.06 -7.18 25.56
C ASP A 549 -24.71 -7.36 24.90
N SER A 550 -24.64 -7.13 23.59
CA SER A 550 -23.40 -7.27 22.82
C SER A 550 -22.30 -6.32 23.28
N SER A 551 -22.64 -5.17 23.91
CA SER A 551 -21.64 -4.22 24.40
C SER A 551 -20.81 -4.74 25.58
N LYS A 552 -21.35 -5.72 26.31
CA LYS A 552 -20.68 -6.39 27.43
C LYS A 552 -19.75 -7.53 26.99
N LEU A 553 -19.78 -7.89 25.72
CA LEU A 553 -18.88 -8.92 25.20
C LEU A 553 -17.43 -8.39 25.10
N PRO A 554 -16.43 -9.26 25.20
CA PRO A 554 -15.08 -8.93 24.77
C PRO A 554 -15.09 -8.33 23.34
N TRP A 555 -14.20 -7.39 23.08
CA TRP A 555 -14.16 -6.64 21.82
C TRP A 555 -14.28 -7.56 20.58
N GLU A 556 -13.52 -8.65 20.52
CA GLU A 556 -13.46 -9.58 19.39
C GLU A 556 -14.81 -10.25 19.04
N TYR A 557 -15.77 -10.26 19.96
CA TYR A 557 -17.07 -10.92 19.77
C TYR A 557 -18.22 -9.95 19.52
N ARG A 558 -17.94 -8.63 19.55
CA ARG A 558 -18.94 -7.61 19.23
C ARG A 558 -19.21 -7.58 17.73
N PRO A 559 -20.42 -7.29 17.29
CA PRO A 559 -20.71 -7.07 15.86
C PRO A 559 -19.89 -5.94 15.27
N HIS A 560 -19.55 -6.02 13.98
CA HIS A 560 -19.02 -4.88 13.26
C HIS A 560 -20.11 -3.85 13.00
N ALA A 561 -19.75 -2.57 13.07
CA ALA A 561 -20.65 -1.45 12.76
C ALA A 561 -20.31 -0.88 11.38
N LEU A 562 -21.29 -0.78 10.50
CA LEU A 562 -21.13 -0.29 9.13
C LEU A 562 -22.09 0.85 8.83
N PHE A 563 -21.63 1.76 7.98
CA PHE A 563 -22.48 2.77 7.39
C PHE A 563 -22.05 3.09 5.97
N VAL A 564 -22.99 3.21 5.05
CA VAL A 564 -22.76 3.65 3.67
C VAL A 564 -23.64 4.83 3.37
N ALA A 565 -23.12 5.83 2.66
CA ALA A 565 -23.87 7.04 2.37
C ALA A 565 -23.38 7.75 1.12
N TYR A 566 -24.21 8.66 0.63
CA TYR A 566 -23.83 9.66 -0.36
C TYR A 566 -24.52 11.00 -0.05
N ALA A 567 -23.91 12.08 -0.51
CA ALA A 567 -24.46 13.43 -0.41
C ALA A 567 -23.91 14.35 -1.52
N PRO A 568 -24.63 15.45 -1.89
CA PRO A 568 -26.02 15.73 -1.54
C PRO A 568 -27.00 14.71 -2.16
N TYR A 569 -28.17 14.54 -1.55
CA TYR A 569 -29.20 13.61 -2.04
C TYR A 569 -29.66 13.92 -3.47
N ASP A 570 -29.94 15.20 -3.74
CA ASP A 570 -30.51 15.64 -5.03
C ASP A 570 -29.46 15.68 -6.15
N ALA A 571 -28.19 15.91 -5.81
CA ALA A 571 -27.08 16.00 -6.75
C ALA A 571 -25.86 15.27 -6.18
N PRO A 572 -25.82 13.92 -6.25
CA PRO A 572 -24.78 13.10 -5.64
C PRO A 572 -23.38 13.52 -6.06
N ARG A 573 -22.56 13.85 -5.07
CA ARG A 573 -21.22 14.33 -5.27
C ARG A 573 -20.17 13.43 -4.64
N TYR A 574 -20.36 13.14 -3.37
CA TYR A 574 -19.47 12.26 -2.61
C TYR A 574 -20.23 11.07 -2.07
N ALA A 575 -19.59 9.90 -2.13
CA ALA A 575 -20.06 8.69 -1.49
C ALA A 575 -18.99 8.20 -0.50
N LEU A 576 -19.44 7.54 0.54
CA LEU A 576 -18.53 6.98 1.55
C LEU A 576 -19.01 5.67 2.13
N SER A 577 -18.07 4.93 2.69
CA SER A 577 -18.30 3.83 3.60
C SER A 577 -17.48 4.02 4.88
N VAL A 578 -18.06 3.62 6.01
CA VAL A 578 -17.38 3.52 7.30
C VAL A 578 -17.62 2.13 7.85
N VAL A 579 -16.56 1.46 8.26
CA VAL A 579 -16.58 0.16 8.94
C VAL A 579 -15.78 0.29 10.22
N VAL A 580 -16.43 0.08 11.36
CA VAL A 580 -15.79 0.01 12.68
C VAL A 580 -15.84 -1.45 13.12
N GLU A 581 -14.67 -2.07 13.21
CA GLU A 581 -14.58 -3.46 13.68
C GLU A 581 -15.05 -3.54 15.12
N HIS A 582 -15.97 -4.45 15.38
CA HIS A 582 -16.51 -4.70 16.72
C HIS A 582 -17.16 -3.47 17.41
N GLY A 583 -17.61 -2.50 16.60
CA GLY A 583 -18.26 -1.26 17.06
C GLY A 583 -19.73 -1.41 17.46
N ASN A 584 -20.27 -2.62 17.52
CA ASN A 584 -21.64 -3.00 17.87
C ASN A 584 -22.69 -2.60 16.84
N ALA A 585 -23.04 -1.32 16.75
CA ALA A 585 -24.18 -0.85 15.94
C ALA A 585 -23.76 0.27 14.98
N GLY A 586 -24.09 0.10 13.69
CA GLY A 586 -23.78 1.10 12.66
C GLY A 586 -24.35 2.48 12.97
N ALA A 587 -25.53 2.56 13.58
CA ALA A 587 -26.17 3.82 13.97
C ALA A 587 -25.38 4.59 15.05
N ALA A 588 -24.73 3.88 15.97
CA ALA A 588 -24.04 4.49 17.12
C ALA A 588 -22.57 4.78 16.82
N ALA A 589 -21.86 3.85 16.16
CA ALA A 589 -20.42 3.98 15.91
C ALA A 589 -20.13 4.57 14.52
N ALA A 590 -20.67 4.00 13.44
CA ALA A 590 -20.27 4.39 12.09
C ALA A 590 -21.00 5.63 11.54
N ALA A 591 -22.28 5.84 11.90
CA ALA A 591 -23.09 6.93 11.36
C ALA A 591 -22.61 8.34 11.77
N PRO A 592 -22.21 8.60 13.04
CA PRO A 592 -21.64 9.90 13.42
C PRO A 592 -20.34 10.22 12.70
N ILE A 593 -19.45 9.22 12.56
CA ILE A 593 -18.20 9.36 11.80
C ILE A 593 -18.51 9.73 10.35
N ALA A 594 -19.43 9.00 9.72
CA ALA A 594 -19.86 9.25 8.35
C ALA A 594 -20.43 10.67 8.14
N ARG A 595 -21.23 11.18 9.12
CA ARG A 595 -21.72 12.56 9.12
C ARG A 595 -20.58 13.57 9.06
N ASP A 596 -19.65 13.44 9.97
CA ASP A 596 -18.57 14.42 10.14
C ASP A 596 -17.63 14.40 8.93
N VAL A 597 -17.28 13.20 8.44
CA VAL A 597 -16.46 13.03 7.25
C VAL A 597 -17.14 13.55 5.99
N MET A 598 -18.45 13.28 5.82
CA MET A 598 -19.22 13.81 4.68
C MET A 598 -19.30 15.32 4.72
N LEU A 599 -19.52 15.91 5.91
CA LEU A 599 -19.53 17.36 6.07
C LEU A 599 -18.18 17.97 5.68
N ASP A 600 -17.08 17.39 6.15
CA ASP A 600 -15.73 17.84 5.80
C ASP A 600 -15.47 17.72 4.29
N ALA A 601 -15.90 16.64 3.64
CA ALA A 601 -15.77 16.44 2.20
C ALA A 601 -16.57 17.49 1.41
N LEU A 602 -17.80 17.81 1.82
CA LEU A 602 -18.67 18.81 1.19
C LEU A 602 -18.15 20.24 1.38
N GLN A 603 -17.61 20.56 2.56
CA GLN A 603 -17.05 21.88 2.87
C GLN A 603 -15.72 22.13 2.16
N ARG A 604 -14.84 21.13 2.11
CA ARG A 604 -13.56 21.19 1.41
C ARG A 604 -13.74 21.20 -0.10
N ASP A 605 -14.74 20.49 -0.56
CA ASP A 605 -15.10 20.31 -1.95
C ASP A 605 -13.90 20.00 -2.88
N PRO A 606 -13.12 18.96 -2.57
CA PRO A 606 -11.86 18.67 -3.28
C PRO A 606 -12.06 18.43 -4.78
N GLY A 607 -13.20 17.87 -5.16
CA GLY A 607 -13.52 17.59 -6.55
C GLY A 607 -13.85 18.81 -7.41
N SER A 608 -14.00 20.02 -6.84
CA SER A 608 -14.27 21.26 -7.58
C SER A 608 -13.10 22.26 -7.56
N ARG A 609 -12.09 21.99 -6.73
CA ARG A 609 -10.90 22.84 -6.71
C ARG A 609 -10.03 22.51 -7.91
N ASP A 610 -9.66 23.52 -8.70
CA ASP A 610 -8.72 23.37 -9.79
C ASP A 610 -7.34 22.95 -9.27
N ASP A 611 -6.63 22.15 -10.07
CA ASP A 611 -5.21 21.86 -9.86
C ASP A 611 -4.45 23.19 -9.85
N LYS A 612 -3.91 23.59 -8.71
CA LYS A 612 -2.91 24.68 -8.73
C LYS A 612 -1.73 24.16 -9.57
N PRO A 613 -1.28 24.94 -10.59
CA PRO A 613 -0.06 24.57 -11.28
C PRO A 613 1.05 24.45 -10.22
N THR A 614 1.81 23.38 -10.29
CA THR A 614 2.91 23.09 -9.37
C THR A 614 3.89 24.28 -9.46
N ALA A 615 3.78 25.24 -8.54
CA ALA A 615 4.87 26.17 -8.31
C ALA A 615 6.06 25.27 -7.92
N GLN A 616 7.16 25.36 -8.65
CA GLN A 616 8.43 24.77 -8.25
C GLN A 616 8.67 25.23 -6.82
N VAL A 617 8.39 24.36 -5.87
CA VAL A 617 8.79 24.56 -4.49
C VAL A 617 10.30 24.40 -4.52
N ALA A 618 10.98 25.55 -4.71
CA ALA A 618 12.39 25.66 -4.46
C ALA A 618 12.60 25.04 -3.07
N LEU A 619 13.46 24.04 -3.01
CA LEU A 619 13.99 23.50 -1.76
C LEU A 619 14.38 24.71 -0.91
N ARG A 620 13.60 25.02 0.11
CA ARG A 620 14.04 25.96 1.13
C ARG A 620 15.23 25.29 1.78
N GLU A 621 16.40 25.72 1.37
CA GLU A 621 17.61 25.48 2.12
C GLU A 621 17.34 25.90 3.56
N SER A 622 17.41 24.95 4.48
CA SER A 622 17.42 25.26 5.90
C SER A 622 18.61 26.20 6.15
N PRO A 623 18.44 27.28 6.90
CA PRO A 623 19.55 28.16 7.22
C PRO A 623 20.62 27.37 7.98
N ARG A 624 21.87 27.73 7.68
CA ARG A 624 23.14 27.19 8.17
C ARG A 624 23.21 27.02 9.68
#